data_9cf5055f13b546652d40f2bffb98c76c
#
_entry.id   9cf5055f13b546652d40f2bffb98c76c
#
_cell.length_a   1.000
_cell.length_b   1.000
_cell.length_c   1.000
_cell.angle_alpha   90.00
_cell.angle_beta   90.00
_cell.angle_gamma   90.00
#
_symmetry.space_group_name_H-M   'P 1'
#
loop_
_entity.id
_entity.type
_entity.pdbx_description
1 polymer ?
#
loop_
_entity_poly.entity_id
_entity_poly.type
_entity_poly.pdbx_seq_one_letter_code
_entity_poly.pdbx_strand_id
1 'polypeptide(L)'
;MNTKIVYCDETGDDGLNTASCDTFILTSLSMPSDSWQKNYDIVKEFRKQLKEEYGFHVNEEMHTKHFLTDKNPYRAYQWKKEQKIEILKKFTLMISSLDISIVNIIIDKSRIHMDSYNVLEKALTYNIQRIENDSHGEWNYLIITDKGRISPMRKTARAIRAYNPIHSQFGGYVNKPIRYLIEDIMEKDSKESYFIQICDFISYFTHLYYKTHYKKETLPNRVAHLIDSDFVGRIMATFHVNG
;
A
#
# COMPACT_ATOMS: atom_id res chain seq x y z
N MET A 1 -22.20 15.41 2.58
CA MET A 1 -20.88 15.14 1.98
C MET A 1 -20.49 13.72 2.39
N ASN A 2 -20.18 12.86 1.46
CA ASN A 2 -19.84 11.48 1.77
C ASN A 2 -18.41 11.38 2.33
N THR A 3 -18.08 10.29 3.00
CA THR A 3 -16.76 10.09 3.62
C THR A 3 -16.09 8.85 3.06
N LYS A 4 -14.80 8.96 2.72
CA LYS A 4 -13.95 7.81 2.40
C LYS A 4 -13.05 7.48 3.59
N ILE A 5 -12.80 6.20 3.82
CA ILE A 5 -11.77 5.71 4.73
C ILE A 5 -10.58 5.30 3.88
N VAL A 6 -9.40 5.82 4.21
CA VAL A 6 -8.14 5.56 3.50
C VAL A 6 -7.20 4.83 4.44
N TYR A 7 -6.76 3.65 4.03
CA TYR A 7 -5.71 2.89 4.72
C TYR A 7 -4.41 3.06 3.96
N CYS A 8 -3.30 3.22 4.67
CA CYS A 8 -1.98 3.38 4.07
C CYS A 8 -0.96 2.42 4.70
N ASP A 9 -0.05 1.95 3.87
CA ASP A 9 1.14 1.22 4.30
C ASP A 9 2.28 1.44 3.29
N GLU A 10 3.53 1.21 3.73
CA GLU A 10 4.71 1.44 2.91
C GLU A 10 5.59 0.20 2.75
N THR A 11 6.34 0.16 1.66
CA THR A 11 7.43 -0.80 1.42
C THR A 11 8.72 -0.06 1.08
N GLY A 12 9.81 -0.45 1.75
CA GLY A 12 11.12 0.20 1.66
C GLY A 12 11.39 1.09 2.87
N ASP A 13 12.62 1.59 2.97
CA ASP A 13 13.00 2.60 3.96
C ASP A 13 12.95 4.00 3.36
N ASP A 14 12.67 5.01 4.17
CA ASP A 14 12.56 6.41 3.76
C ASP A 14 13.89 7.18 3.81
N GLY A 15 14.98 6.51 4.16
CA GLY A 15 16.33 7.07 4.03
C GLY A 15 16.79 7.15 2.58
N LEU A 16 17.70 8.07 2.27
CA LEU A 16 18.27 8.21 0.92
C LEU A 16 19.34 7.17 0.59
N ASN A 17 19.77 6.36 1.57
CA ASN A 17 20.73 5.29 1.31
C ASN A 17 20.10 4.20 0.41
N THR A 18 20.62 4.06 -0.79
CA THR A 18 20.16 3.09 -1.78
C THR A 18 20.72 1.67 -1.59
N ALA A 19 21.72 1.49 -0.72
CA ALA A 19 22.38 0.19 -0.52
C ALA A 19 21.44 -0.88 0.04
N SER A 20 20.48 -0.50 0.89
CA SER A 20 19.49 -1.41 1.48
C SER A 20 18.24 -1.56 0.60
N CYS A 21 17.77 -0.46 0.04
CA CYS A 21 16.60 -0.39 -0.83
C CYS A 21 16.63 0.92 -1.61
N ASP A 22 16.56 0.85 -2.92
CA ASP A 22 16.61 1.98 -3.83
C ASP A 22 15.23 2.57 -4.19
N THR A 23 14.17 1.95 -3.68
CA THR A 23 12.79 2.39 -3.90
C THR A 23 12.03 2.51 -2.59
N PHE A 24 11.12 3.46 -2.53
CA PHE A 24 10.12 3.59 -1.48
C PHE A 24 8.74 3.63 -2.12
N ILE A 25 7.83 2.79 -1.64
CA ILE A 25 6.46 2.70 -2.11
C ILE A 25 5.54 3.10 -0.95
N LEU A 26 4.63 4.03 -1.19
CA LEU A 26 3.51 4.30 -0.29
C LEU A 26 2.22 3.93 -1.02
N THR A 27 1.52 2.94 -0.51
CA THR A 27 0.23 2.49 -1.02
C THR A 27 -0.89 3.04 -0.15
N SER A 28 -1.92 3.59 -0.77
CA SER A 28 -3.18 3.86 -0.10
C SER A 28 -4.32 3.11 -0.78
N LEU A 29 -5.23 2.62 0.06
CA LEU A 29 -6.47 1.95 -0.30
C LEU A 29 -7.60 2.79 0.26
N SER A 30 -8.46 3.34 -0.59
CA SER A 30 -9.62 4.14 -0.20
C SER A 30 -10.91 3.41 -0.51
N MET A 31 -11.91 3.56 0.36
CA MET A 31 -13.25 3.04 0.17
C MET A 31 -14.31 4.01 0.72
N PRO A 32 -15.52 4.06 0.14
CA PRO A 32 -16.65 4.71 0.77
C PRO A 32 -16.92 4.16 2.18
N SER A 33 -17.24 5.02 3.13
CA SER A 33 -17.48 4.57 4.52
C SER A 33 -18.68 3.64 4.66
N ASP A 34 -19.66 3.74 3.79
CA ASP A 34 -20.84 2.86 3.70
C ASP A 34 -20.51 1.50 3.10
N SER A 35 -19.47 1.39 2.28
CA SER A 35 -18.95 0.10 1.75
C SER A 35 -18.04 -0.63 2.76
N TRP A 36 -17.63 0.01 3.85
CA TRP A 36 -16.64 -0.54 4.77
C TRP A 36 -17.06 -1.89 5.35
N GLN A 37 -18.30 -1.99 5.86
CA GLN A 37 -18.79 -3.23 6.47
C GLN A 37 -18.83 -4.38 5.46
N LYS A 38 -19.32 -4.12 4.24
CA LYS A 38 -19.36 -5.12 3.16
C LYS A 38 -17.96 -5.63 2.82
N ASN A 39 -16.99 -4.72 2.64
CA ASN A 39 -15.60 -5.08 2.36
C ASN A 39 -14.99 -5.87 3.52
N TYR A 40 -15.25 -5.47 4.77
CA TYR A 40 -14.78 -6.18 5.96
C TYR A 40 -15.32 -7.61 6.02
N ASP A 41 -16.60 -7.81 5.74
CA ASP A 41 -17.23 -9.14 5.76
C ASP A 41 -16.65 -10.06 4.65
N ILE A 42 -16.35 -9.52 3.47
CA ILE A 42 -15.66 -10.26 2.39
C ILE A 42 -14.29 -10.74 2.88
N VAL A 43 -13.47 -9.82 3.45
CA VAL A 43 -12.13 -10.17 3.93
C VAL A 43 -12.20 -11.18 5.09
N LYS A 44 -13.13 -10.99 6.02
CA LYS A 44 -13.33 -11.88 7.16
C LYS A 44 -13.72 -13.30 6.71
N GLU A 45 -14.63 -13.42 5.75
CA GLU A 45 -15.04 -14.71 5.20
C GLU A 45 -13.87 -15.38 4.46
N PHE A 46 -13.15 -14.63 3.65
CA PHE A 46 -11.93 -15.11 3.01
C PHE A 46 -10.90 -15.65 4.02
N ARG A 47 -10.69 -14.94 5.15
CA ARG A 47 -9.76 -15.40 6.20
C ARG A 47 -10.22 -16.74 6.84
N LYS A 48 -11.53 -16.96 7.00
CA LYS A 48 -12.08 -18.26 7.44
C LYS A 48 -11.80 -19.37 6.43
N GLN A 49 -12.03 -19.11 5.15
CA GLN A 49 -11.73 -20.07 4.07
C GLN A 49 -10.25 -20.45 4.05
N LEU A 50 -9.33 -19.48 4.19
CA LEU A 50 -7.90 -19.77 4.30
C LEU A 50 -7.55 -20.64 5.52
N LYS A 51 -8.25 -20.44 6.65
CA LYS A 51 -8.08 -21.27 7.83
C LYS A 51 -8.55 -22.70 7.58
N GLU A 52 -9.70 -22.88 6.94
CA GLU A 52 -10.27 -24.20 6.64
C GLU A 52 -9.43 -24.98 5.62
N GLU A 53 -8.99 -24.31 4.56
CA GLU A 53 -8.27 -24.97 3.46
C GLU A 53 -6.78 -25.17 3.72
N TYR A 54 -6.13 -24.22 4.41
CA TYR A 54 -4.66 -24.18 4.56
C TYR A 54 -4.21 -24.14 6.02
N GLY A 55 -5.13 -24.11 6.97
CA GLY A 55 -4.80 -23.93 8.39
C GLY A 55 -4.33 -22.50 8.76
N PHE A 56 -4.40 -21.54 7.83
CA PHE A 56 -3.91 -20.20 8.05
C PHE A 56 -4.81 -19.47 9.04
N HIS A 57 -4.31 -19.26 10.27
CA HIS A 57 -5.11 -18.70 11.35
C HIS A 57 -5.66 -17.30 11.02
N VAL A 58 -6.93 -17.06 11.35
CA VAL A 58 -7.60 -15.78 11.05
C VAL A 58 -6.95 -14.57 11.72
N ASN A 59 -6.34 -14.77 12.88
CA ASN A 59 -5.64 -13.73 13.65
C ASN A 59 -4.16 -13.60 13.25
N GLU A 60 -3.67 -14.45 12.35
CA GLU A 60 -2.28 -14.33 11.87
C GLU A 60 -2.21 -13.22 10.83
N GLU A 61 -1.29 -12.29 11.02
CA GLU A 61 -1.08 -11.20 10.07
C GLU A 61 -0.66 -11.73 8.70
N MET A 62 -1.16 -11.14 7.60
CA MET A 62 -0.60 -11.38 6.27
C MET A 62 0.47 -10.33 5.99
N HIS A 63 1.71 -10.61 6.43
CA HIS A 63 2.86 -9.78 6.12
C HIS A 63 3.59 -10.34 4.88
N THR A 64 3.38 -9.72 3.75
CA THR A 64 3.72 -10.23 2.41
C THR A 64 5.19 -10.59 2.25
N LYS A 65 6.10 -9.71 2.67
CA LYS A 65 7.54 -9.98 2.59
C LYS A 65 7.94 -11.21 3.39
N HIS A 66 7.39 -11.39 4.60
CA HIS A 66 7.69 -12.55 5.42
C HIS A 66 7.06 -13.82 4.85
N PHE A 67 5.86 -13.74 4.30
CA PHE A 67 5.21 -14.86 3.62
C PHE A 67 6.03 -15.33 2.41
N LEU A 68 6.45 -14.41 1.54
CA LEU A 68 7.22 -14.73 0.33
C LEU A 68 8.63 -15.24 0.63
N THR A 69 9.22 -14.82 1.76
CA THR A 69 10.59 -15.21 2.15
C THR A 69 10.62 -16.34 3.18
N ASP A 70 9.50 -16.98 3.42
CA ASP A 70 9.35 -18.12 4.34
C ASP A 70 9.89 -17.85 5.75
N LYS A 71 9.62 -16.67 6.29
CA LYS A 71 9.92 -16.34 7.68
C LYS A 71 8.81 -16.81 8.60
N ASN A 72 9.10 -16.95 9.89
CA ASN A 72 8.06 -17.19 10.87
C ASN A 72 7.05 -16.03 10.92
N PRO A 73 5.77 -16.32 11.12
CA PRO A 73 5.18 -17.63 11.46
C PRO A 73 4.95 -18.57 10.27
N TYR A 74 5.07 -18.12 9.03
CA TYR A 74 4.67 -18.88 7.82
C TYR A 74 5.46 -20.16 7.61
N ARG A 75 6.75 -20.20 8.04
CA ARG A 75 7.57 -21.43 7.99
C ARG A 75 6.97 -22.55 8.83
N ALA A 76 6.32 -22.24 9.93
CA ALA A 76 5.73 -23.24 10.82
C ALA A 76 4.55 -24.01 10.18
N TYR A 77 3.88 -23.41 9.18
CA TYR A 77 2.79 -24.05 8.45
C TYR A 77 3.26 -25.13 7.50
N GLN A 78 4.54 -25.14 7.11
CA GLN A 78 5.14 -26.13 6.20
C GLN A 78 4.38 -26.28 4.86
N TRP A 79 3.73 -25.20 4.38
CA TRP A 79 3.03 -25.21 3.10
C TRP A 79 3.98 -25.53 1.95
N LYS A 80 3.51 -26.37 1.02
CA LYS A 80 4.18 -26.59 -0.26
C LYS A 80 4.16 -25.32 -1.10
N LYS A 81 5.06 -25.24 -2.07
CA LYS A 81 5.15 -24.10 -3.01
C LYS A 81 3.82 -23.81 -3.69
N GLU A 82 3.13 -24.85 -4.15
CA GLU A 82 1.85 -24.75 -4.84
C GLU A 82 0.77 -24.15 -3.95
N GLN A 83 0.72 -24.54 -2.67
CA GLN A 83 -0.22 -24.00 -1.70
C GLN A 83 0.03 -22.52 -1.42
N LYS A 84 1.30 -22.10 -1.29
CA LYS A 84 1.65 -20.68 -1.13
C LYS A 84 1.24 -19.85 -2.35
N ILE A 85 1.48 -20.35 -3.55
CA ILE A 85 1.06 -19.71 -4.80
C ILE A 85 -0.47 -19.58 -4.85
N GLU A 86 -1.18 -20.61 -4.45
CA GLU A 86 -2.64 -20.57 -4.44
C GLU A 86 -3.20 -19.58 -3.41
N ILE A 87 -2.62 -19.52 -2.23
CA ILE A 87 -2.96 -18.50 -1.21
C ILE A 87 -2.78 -17.09 -1.78
N LEU A 88 -1.66 -16.82 -2.46
CA LEU A 88 -1.40 -15.49 -3.08
C LEU A 88 -2.44 -15.14 -4.16
N LYS A 89 -2.80 -16.10 -5.01
CA LYS A 89 -3.84 -15.91 -6.03
C LYS A 89 -5.19 -15.62 -5.40
N LYS A 90 -5.59 -16.42 -4.41
CA LYS A 90 -6.85 -16.22 -3.68
C LYS A 90 -6.88 -14.86 -2.99
N PHE A 91 -5.77 -14.44 -2.39
CA PHE A 91 -5.65 -13.11 -1.77
C PHE A 91 -5.84 -12.01 -2.81
N THR A 92 -5.22 -12.13 -3.97
CA THR A 92 -5.37 -11.18 -5.08
C THR A 92 -6.81 -11.09 -5.59
N LEU A 93 -7.47 -12.24 -5.80
CA LEU A 93 -8.87 -12.29 -6.24
C LEU A 93 -9.82 -11.68 -5.20
N MET A 94 -9.57 -11.94 -3.92
CA MET A 94 -10.34 -11.31 -2.84
C MET A 94 -10.19 -9.79 -2.89
N ILE A 95 -8.97 -9.26 -3.00
CA ILE A 95 -8.73 -7.81 -3.11
C ILE A 95 -9.49 -7.23 -4.30
N SER A 96 -9.46 -7.88 -5.47
CA SER A 96 -10.14 -7.40 -6.68
C SER A 96 -11.68 -7.40 -6.58
N SER A 97 -12.24 -8.12 -5.61
CA SER A 97 -13.69 -8.14 -5.36
C SER A 97 -14.18 -7.04 -4.40
N LEU A 98 -13.26 -6.29 -3.79
CA LEU A 98 -13.59 -5.20 -2.87
C LEU A 98 -13.99 -3.93 -3.63
N ASP A 99 -14.90 -3.17 -3.03
CA ASP A 99 -15.24 -1.82 -3.49
C ASP A 99 -14.20 -0.82 -2.95
N ILE A 100 -13.09 -0.69 -3.65
CA ILE A 100 -11.91 0.10 -3.25
C ILE A 100 -11.26 0.79 -4.44
N SER A 101 -10.55 1.88 -4.16
CA SER A 101 -9.61 2.52 -5.08
C SER A 101 -8.20 2.46 -4.50
N ILE A 102 -7.20 2.23 -5.35
CA ILE A 102 -5.80 2.04 -4.94
C ILE A 102 -4.94 3.14 -5.57
N VAL A 103 -4.10 3.77 -4.75
CA VAL A 103 -3.07 4.71 -5.21
C VAL A 103 -1.70 4.24 -4.72
N ASN A 104 -0.77 4.04 -5.65
CA ASN A 104 0.62 3.71 -5.34
C ASN A 104 1.52 4.90 -5.70
N ILE A 105 2.26 5.42 -4.73
CA ILE A 105 3.32 6.41 -4.94
C ILE A 105 4.66 5.70 -4.89
N ILE A 106 5.39 5.75 -5.99
CA ILE A 106 6.70 5.13 -6.13
C ILE A 106 7.77 6.23 -6.14
N ILE A 107 8.68 6.20 -5.19
CA ILE A 107 9.87 7.07 -5.15
C ILE A 107 11.09 6.22 -5.49
N ASP A 108 11.67 6.46 -6.66
CA ASP A 108 12.97 5.89 -7.05
C ASP A 108 14.10 6.75 -6.48
N LYS A 109 14.68 6.30 -5.39
CA LYS A 109 15.72 7.03 -4.65
C LYS A 109 17.01 7.16 -5.46
N SER A 110 17.28 6.26 -6.40
CA SER A 110 18.45 6.34 -7.26
C SER A 110 18.47 7.55 -8.19
N ARG A 111 17.31 8.20 -8.37
CA ARG A 111 17.14 9.41 -9.19
C ARG A 111 17.14 10.70 -8.38
N ILE A 112 17.32 10.60 -7.06
CA ILE A 112 17.32 11.76 -6.17
C ILE A 112 18.76 12.24 -5.99
N HIS A 113 19.03 13.50 -6.33
CA HIS A 113 20.34 14.13 -6.22
C HIS A 113 20.39 15.22 -5.14
N MET A 114 19.32 15.36 -4.35
CA MET A 114 19.18 16.38 -3.32
C MET A 114 19.24 15.72 -1.93
N ASP A 115 20.28 16.00 -1.16
CA ASP A 115 20.49 15.41 0.18
C ASP A 115 19.38 15.76 1.19
N SER A 116 18.70 16.91 0.99
CA SER A 116 17.58 17.34 1.84
C SER A 116 16.23 16.75 1.46
N TYR A 117 16.17 15.83 0.49
CA TYR A 117 14.91 15.23 0.04
C TYR A 117 14.34 14.28 1.10
N ASN A 118 13.18 14.61 1.64
CA ASN A 118 12.45 13.78 2.59
C ASN A 118 11.50 12.84 1.84
N VAL A 119 11.89 11.58 1.73
CA VAL A 119 11.18 10.56 0.95
C VAL A 119 9.74 10.35 1.44
N LEU A 120 9.56 10.15 2.77
CA LEU A 120 8.23 9.94 3.35
C LEU A 120 7.33 11.16 3.19
N GLU A 121 7.87 12.36 3.44
CA GLU A 121 7.12 13.62 3.28
C GLU A 121 6.61 13.78 1.85
N LYS A 122 7.47 13.55 0.86
CA LYS A 122 7.11 13.70 -0.55
C LYS A 122 6.12 12.62 -1.00
N ALA A 123 6.35 11.36 -0.60
CA ALA A 123 5.44 10.27 -0.92
C ALA A 123 4.04 10.53 -0.34
N LEU A 124 3.95 10.93 0.92
CA LEU A 124 2.68 11.26 1.56
C LEU A 124 2.01 12.50 0.92
N THR A 125 2.79 13.54 0.63
CA THR A 125 2.27 14.74 -0.05
C THR A 125 1.63 14.37 -1.40
N TYR A 126 2.32 13.60 -2.24
CA TYR A 126 1.79 13.15 -3.52
C TYR A 126 0.58 12.24 -3.37
N ASN A 127 0.59 11.35 -2.38
CA ASN A 127 -0.54 10.48 -2.08
C ASN A 127 -1.79 11.28 -1.73
N ILE A 128 -1.68 12.22 -0.79
CA ILE A 128 -2.79 13.09 -0.38
C ILE A 128 -3.26 13.96 -1.54
N GLN A 129 -2.36 14.52 -2.35
CA GLN A 129 -2.73 15.29 -3.55
C GLN A 129 -3.56 14.46 -4.53
N ARG A 130 -3.25 13.17 -4.71
CA ARG A 130 -4.05 12.27 -5.57
C ARG A 130 -5.44 12.03 -4.97
N ILE A 131 -5.52 11.78 -3.66
CA ILE A 131 -6.80 11.59 -2.96
C ILE A 131 -7.65 12.87 -3.05
N GLU A 132 -7.06 14.05 -2.81
CA GLU A 132 -7.75 15.34 -2.94
C GLU A 132 -8.27 15.60 -4.36
N ASN A 133 -7.48 15.27 -5.38
CA ASN A 133 -7.87 15.43 -6.76
C ASN A 133 -9.01 14.47 -7.15
N ASP A 134 -8.95 13.21 -6.69
CA ASP A 134 -9.98 12.18 -6.93
C ASP A 134 -11.30 12.53 -6.21
N SER A 135 -11.22 13.27 -5.11
CA SER A 135 -12.42 13.67 -4.36
C SER A 135 -13.29 14.69 -5.11
N HIS A 136 -12.70 15.47 -6.03
CA HIS A 136 -13.36 16.58 -6.73
C HIS A 136 -14.16 17.53 -5.81
N GLY A 137 -13.87 17.52 -4.51
CA GLY A 137 -14.60 18.27 -3.50
C GLY A 137 -15.91 17.60 -3.02
N GLU A 138 -16.17 16.38 -3.44
CA GLU A 138 -17.41 15.65 -3.10
C GLU A 138 -17.29 14.77 -1.84
N TRP A 139 -16.03 14.44 -1.46
CA TRP A 139 -15.73 13.51 -0.38
C TRP A 139 -14.80 14.12 0.67
N ASN A 140 -15.15 13.94 1.91
CA ASN A 140 -14.18 14.00 3.00
C ASN A 140 -13.47 12.66 3.14
N TYR A 141 -12.31 12.62 3.80
CA TYR A 141 -11.61 11.36 4.05
C TYR A 141 -10.85 11.35 5.37
N LEU A 142 -10.72 10.15 5.93
CA LEU A 142 -9.90 9.84 7.09
C LEU A 142 -8.72 8.98 6.63
N ILE A 143 -7.51 9.21 7.16
CA ILE A 143 -6.34 8.38 6.85
C ILE A 143 -5.96 7.57 8.09
N ILE A 144 -5.80 6.25 7.90
CA ILE A 144 -5.34 5.29 8.90
C ILE A 144 -4.08 4.62 8.35
N THR A 145 -2.98 4.65 9.09
CA THR A 145 -1.69 4.06 8.70
C THR A 145 -1.22 3.04 9.72
N ASP A 146 -0.25 2.20 9.34
CA ASP A 146 0.40 1.31 10.30
C ASP A 146 1.19 2.11 11.34
N LYS A 147 1.49 1.47 12.47
CA LYS A 147 2.27 2.05 13.57
C LYS A 147 3.70 2.34 13.16
N GLY A 148 4.28 3.35 13.82
CA GLY A 148 5.72 3.63 13.79
C GLY A 148 6.14 4.90 13.07
N ARG A 149 5.31 5.47 12.18
CA ARG A 149 5.65 6.69 11.41
C ARG A 149 4.64 7.82 11.55
N ILE A 150 3.76 7.73 12.51
CA ILE A 150 2.63 8.66 12.68
C ILE A 150 3.07 10.12 12.88
N SER A 151 4.13 10.37 13.65
CA SER A 151 4.58 11.73 13.96
C SER A 151 5.04 12.51 12.71
N PRO A 152 5.97 11.99 11.86
CA PRO A 152 6.34 12.66 10.62
C PRO A 152 5.16 12.76 9.62
N MET A 153 4.27 11.77 9.55
CA MET A 153 3.11 11.83 8.66
C MET A 153 2.12 12.93 9.09
N ARG A 154 1.81 13.05 10.38
CA ARG A 154 0.98 14.16 10.91
C ARG A 154 1.62 15.52 10.65
N LYS A 155 2.94 15.65 10.85
CA LYS A 155 3.65 16.88 10.54
C LYS A 155 3.47 17.27 9.07
N THR A 156 3.64 16.35 8.15
CA THR A 156 3.44 16.57 6.71
C THR A 156 1.99 16.96 6.40
N ALA A 157 1.00 16.23 6.91
CA ALA A 157 -0.41 16.54 6.69
C ALA A 157 -0.79 17.95 7.16
N ARG A 158 -0.30 18.37 8.34
CA ARG A 158 -0.51 19.72 8.87
C ARG A 158 0.17 20.79 8.02
N ALA A 159 1.39 20.52 7.51
CA ALA A 159 2.11 21.46 6.65
C ALA A 159 1.35 21.70 5.34
N ILE A 160 0.85 20.66 4.67
CA ILE A 160 0.13 20.80 3.40
C ILE A 160 -1.31 21.33 3.55
N ARG A 161 -1.85 21.39 4.76
CA ARG A 161 -3.08 22.15 5.06
C ARG A 161 -2.85 23.68 4.96
N ALA A 162 -1.65 24.15 5.21
CA ALA A 162 -1.29 25.56 5.11
C ALA A 162 -0.69 25.92 3.75
N TYR A 163 0.26 25.09 3.28
CA TYR A 163 0.98 25.33 2.04
C TYR A 163 1.22 24.04 1.28
N ASN A 164 0.55 23.90 0.14
CA ASN A 164 0.61 22.73 -0.74
C ASN A 164 0.80 23.20 -2.19
N PRO A 165 2.06 23.45 -2.62
CA PRO A 165 2.33 23.89 -3.99
C PRO A 165 2.13 22.74 -4.97
N ILE A 166 1.28 22.96 -5.98
CA ILE A 166 1.06 22.06 -7.12
C ILE A 166 1.47 22.77 -8.42
N HIS A 167 1.90 21.98 -9.39
CA HIS A 167 2.17 22.52 -10.73
C HIS A 167 0.87 23.03 -11.37
N SER A 168 0.91 24.25 -11.88
CA SER A 168 -0.16 24.83 -12.67
C SER A 168 -0.03 24.37 -14.13
N GLN A 169 -1.14 24.09 -14.79
CA GLN A 169 -1.17 23.84 -16.24
C GLN A 169 -0.71 25.04 -17.09
N PHE A 170 -0.67 26.26 -16.49
CA PHE A 170 -0.18 27.49 -17.13
C PHE A 170 1.28 27.79 -16.82
N GLY A 171 2.00 26.86 -16.19
CA GLY A 171 3.37 27.02 -15.69
C GLY A 171 3.44 27.59 -14.27
N GLY A 172 4.58 27.33 -13.59
CA GLY A 172 4.79 27.71 -12.19
C GLY A 172 4.03 26.87 -11.18
N TYR A 173 3.92 27.38 -9.95
CA TYR A 173 3.27 26.69 -8.84
C TYR A 173 2.08 27.50 -8.31
N VAL A 174 1.01 26.82 -7.96
CA VAL A 174 -0.16 27.38 -7.27
C VAL A 174 -0.28 26.72 -5.92
N ASN A 175 -0.50 27.50 -4.86
CA ASN A 175 -0.80 26.95 -3.54
C ASN A 175 -2.25 26.43 -3.51
N LYS A 176 -2.42 25.10 -3.32
CA LYS A 176 -3.72 24.44 -3.17
C LYS A 176 -3.73 23.65 -1.85
N PRO A 177 -3.96 24.29 -0.70
CA PRO A 177 -4.04 23.61 0.60
C PRO A 177 -5.10 22.51 0.59
N ILE A 178 -4.82 21.38 1.27
CA ILE A 178 -5.79 20.30 1.40
C ILE A 178 -6.95 20.73 2.33
N ARG A 179 -8.16 20.26 2.03
CA ARG A 179 -9.38 20.71 2.72
C ARG A 179 -10.27 19.59 3.22
N TYR A 180 -10.17 18.40 2.63
CA TYR A 180 -11.14 17.32 2.84
C TYR A 180 -10.64 16.23 3.80
N LEU A 181 -9.38 16.31 4.24
CA LEU A 181 -8.86 15.43 5.29
C LEU A 181 -9.52 15.79 6.63
N ILE A 182 -10.29 14.86 7.20
CA ILE A 182 -10.88 14.96 8.53
C ILE A 182 -9.80 14.59 9.55
N GLU A 183 -9.58 15.45 10.55
CA GLU A 183 -8.62 15.24 11.63
C GLU A 183 -7.18 15.02 11.17
N ASP A 184 -6.33 14.59 12.08
CA ASP A 184 -4.98 14.13 11.78
C ASP A 184 -5.00 12.66 11.32
N ILE A 185 -3.90 12.23 10.71
CA ILE A 185 -3.68 10.82 10.38
C ILE A 185 -3.70 9.98 11.67
N MET A 186 -4.46 8.91 11.65
CA MET A 186 -4.59 7.95 12.75
C MET A 186 -3.67 6.74 12.52
N GLU A 187 -3.23 6.09 13.59
CA GLU A 187 -2.48 4.85 13.49
C GLU A 187 -3.27 3.66 14.02
N LYS A 188 -3.04 2.51 13.44
CA LYS A 188 -3.55 1.22 13.89
C LYS A 188 -2.51 0.15 13.67
N ASP A 189 -2.46 -0.86 14.55
CA ASP A 189 -1.59 -2.02 14.40
C ASP A 189 -2.02 -2.85 13.20
N SER A 190 -1.10 -3.14 12.27
CA SER A 190 -1.35 -3.96 11.08
C SER A 190 -1.88 -5.36 11.44
N LYS A 191 -1.46 -5.92 12.59
CA LYS A 191 -2.00 -7.20 13.11
C LYS A 191 -3.49 -7.19 13.34
N GLU A 192 -4.05 -6.02 13.65
CA GLU A 192 -5.47 -5.82 13.95
C GLU A 192 -6.25 -5.23 12.77
N SER A 193 -5.60 -5.01 11.61
CA SER A 193 -6.21 -4.34 10.47
C SER A 193 -6.00 -5.10 9.17
N TYR A 194 -7.01 -5.79 8.71
CA TYR A 194 -6.99 -6.46 7.41
C TYR A 194 -6.70 -5.50 6.25
N PHE A 195 -7.20 -4.27 6.30
CA PHE A 195 -7.00 -3.31 5.22
C PHE A 195 -5.57 -2.76 5.16
N ILE A 196 -4.87 -2.62 6.31
CA ILE A 196 -3.44 -2.31 6.33
C ILE A 196 -2.64 -3.49 5.76
N GLN A 197 -2.99 -4.75 6.12
CA GLN A 197 -2.36 -5.94 5.52
C GLN A 197 -2.57 -6.02 4.00
N ILE A 198 -3.72 -5.56 3.49
CA ILE A 198 -3.96 -5.44 2.05
C ILE A 198 -3.05 -4.37 1.45
N CYS A 199 -2.86 -3.23 2.12
CA CYS A 199 -1.89 -2.21 1.67
C CYS A 199 -0.46 -2.76 1.63
N ASP A 200 0.00 -3.51 2.67
CA ASP A 200 1.30 -4.21 2.67
C ASP A 200 1.42 -5.15 1.45
N PHE A 201 0.38 -5.94 1.17
CA PHE A 201 0.38 -6.83 0.02
C PHE A 201 0.58 -6.08 -1.29
N ILE A 202 -0.22 -5.05 -1.52
CA ILE A 202 -0.16 -4.26 -2.75
C ILE A 202 1.16 -3.51 -2.86
N SER A 203 1.63 -2.87 -1.77
CA SER A 203 2.87 -2.10 -1.76
C SER A 203 4.08 -2.97 -2.08
N TYR A 204 4.14 -4.18 -1.49
CA TYR A 204 5.24 -5.10 -1.74
C TYR A 204 5.22 -5.67 -3.17
N PHE A 205 4.05 -6.04 -3.70
CA PHE A 205 3.94 -6.46 -5.11
C PHE A 205 4.23 -5.31 -6.08
N THR A 206 3.83 -4.08 -5.77
CA THR A 206 4.21 -2.88 -6.54
C THR A 206 5.73 -2.70 -6.55
N HIS A 207 6.41 -2.89 -5.41
CA HIS A 207 7.87 -2.84 -5.35
C HIS A 207 8.52 -3.90 -6.24
N LEU A 208 8.09 -5.16 -6.16
CA LEU A 208 8.60 -6.24 -7.01
C LEU A 208 8.35 -5.96 -8.50
N TYR A 209 7.15 -5.48 -8.83
CA TYR A 209 6.78 -5.11 -10.20
C TYR A 209 7.64 -3.99 -10.74
N TYR A 210 7.85 -2.92 -9.96
CA TYR A 210 8.70 -1.81 -10.36
C TYR A 210 10.14 -2.28 -10.65
N LYS A 211 10.70 -3.10 -9.77
CA LYS A 211 12.04 -3.69 -9.97
C LYS A 211 12.12 -4.51 -11.25
N THR A 212 11.21 -5.42 -11.47
CA THR A 212 11.31 -6.38 -12.57
C THR A 212 10.89 -5.81 -13.92
N HIS A 213 9.79 -5.01 -13.95
CA HIS A 213 9.20 -4.53 -15.21
C HIS A 213 9.73 -3.16 -15.64
N TYR A 214 10.06 -2.28 -14.70
CA TYR A 214 10.60 -0.94 -15.03
C TYR A 214 12.11 -0.87 -14.96
N LYS A 215 12.72 -1.37 -13.86
CA LYS A 215 14.18 -1.37 -13.71
C LYS A 215 14.87 -2.52 -14.44
N LYS A 216 14.13 -3.54 -14.89
CA LYS A 216 14.64 -4.76 -15.52
C LYS A 216 15.61 -5.55 -14.63
N GLU A 217 15.43 -5.45 -13.33
CA GLU A 217 16.19 -6.20 -12.34
C GLU A 217 15.56 -7.59 -12.11
N THR A 218 16.36 -8.52 -11.60
CA THR A 218 15.86 -9.83 -11.19
C THR A 218 15.16 -9.75 -9.83
N LEU A 219 14.22 -10.67 -9.59
CA LEU A 219 13.64 -10.82 -8.27
C LEU A 219 14.71 -11.19 -7.23
N PRO A 220 14.58 -10.70 -5.97
CA PRO A 220 15.46 -11.14 -4.90
C PRO A 220 15.45 -12.68 -4.77
N ASN A 221 16.62 -13.31 -4.63
CA ASN A 221 16.75 -14.77 -4.57
C ASN A 221 15.77 -15.43 -3.58
N ARG A 222 15.51 -14.78 -2.44
CA ARG A 222 14.57 -15.26 -1.41
C ARG A 222 13.09 -15.24 -1.85
N VAL A 223 12.76 -14.54 -2.91
CA VAL A 223 11.42 -14.46 -3.49
C VAL A 223 11.35 -15.33 -4.75
N ALA A 224 12.42 -15.33 -5.56
CA ALA A 224 12.49 -16.05 -6.84
C ALA A 224 12.32 -17.57 -6.71
N HIS A 225 12.56 -18.16 -5.53
CA HIS A 225 12.29 -19.58 -5.31
C HIS A 225 10.78 -19.90 -5.28
N LEU A 226 9.94 -18.92 -4.97
CA LEU A 226 8.49 -19.11 -4.86
C LEU A 226 7.77 -18.63 -6.12
N ILE A 227 8.06 -17.41 -6.60
CA ILE A 227 7.37 -16.75 -7.71
C ILE A 227 8.37 -16.19 -8.73
N ASP A 228 7.94 -16.00 -9.98
CA ASP A 228 8.67 -15.35 -11.06
C ASP A 228 8.11 -13.94 -11.37
N SER A 229 8.77 -13.24 -12.30
CA SER A 229 8.36 -11.90 -12.75
C SER A 229 6.99 -11.90 -13.43
N ASP A 230 6.66 -12.97 -14.17
CA ASP A 230 5.37 -13.10 -14.86
C ASP A 230 4.23 -13.26 -13.85
N PHE A 231 4.47 -14.00 -12.75
CA PHE A 231 3.51 -14.07 -11.67
C PHE A 231 3.26 -12.70 -11.03
N VAL A 232 4.33 -11.94 -10.75
CA VAL A 232 4.22 -10.57 -10.24
C VAL A 232 3.40 -9.69 -11.21
N GLY A 233 3.69 -9.79 -12.52
CA GLY A 233 2.94 -9.08 -13.56
C GLY A 233 1.45 -9.41 -13.55
N ARG A 234 1.09 -10.69 -13.43
CA ARG A 234 -0.33 -11.12 -13.36
C ARG A 234 -1.04 -10.60 -12.11
N ILE A 235 -0.39 -10.62 -10.95
CA ILE A 235 -0.95 -10.04 -9.71
C ILE A 235 -1.24 -8.55 -9.91
N MET A 236 -0.28 -7.80 -10.43
CA MET A 236 -0.45 -6.35 -10.62
C MET A 236 -1.49 -6.02 -11.68
N ALA A 237 -1.58 -6.78 -12.76
CA ALA A 237 -2.60 -6.59 -13.80
C ALA A 237 -4.03 -6.74 -13.23
N THR A 238 -4.23 -7.59 -12.24
CA THR A 238 -5.55 -7.76 -11.59
C THR A 238 -6.02 -6.50 -10.88
N PHE A 239 -5.10 -5.67 -10.36
CA PHE A 239 -5.43 -4.43 -9.66
C PHE A 239 -5.68 -3.25 -10.61
N HIS A 240 -5.19 -3.31 -11.85
CA HIS A 240 -5.35 -2.23 -12.84
C HIS A 240 -6.67 -2.29 -13.61
N VAL A 241 -7.42 -3.37 -13.54
CA VAL A 241 -8.68 -3.55 -14.29
C VAL A 241 -9.84 -2.74 -13.68
N ASN A 242 -9.71 -2.28 -12.44
CA ASN A 242 -10.75 -1.57 -11.68
C ASN A 242 -10.40 -0.10 -11.37
N GLY A 243 -9.40 0.47 -12.05
CA GLY A 243 -8.93 1.85 -11.84
C GLY A 243 -9.08 2.74 -13.07
#